data_857b972f76fc3ded2595e43b029ba57d
#
_entry.id   857b972f76fc3ded2595e43b029ba57d
#
_cell.length_a   1.000
_cell.length_b   1.000
_cell.length_c   1.000
_cell.angle_alpha   90.00
_cell.angle_beta   90.00
_cell.angle_gamma   90.00
#
_symmetry.space_group_name_H-M   'P 1'
#
loop_
_entity.id
_entity.type
_entity.pdbx_description
1 polymer ?
#
loop_
_entity_poly.entity_id
_entity_poly.type
_entity_poly.pdbx_seq_one_letter_code
_entity_poly.pdbx_strand_id
1 'polypeptide(L)'
;IPQENRREFFELYDAMENELMVLDTETRQLERDMRRDTTAGDMQLESALTAIYSQKLKEGEIEMRYARELKRVLTPRQLLQLKDAERRFNRTLMRQHRRMRSANNSSPRR
;
A
#
# COMPACT_ATOMS: atom_id res chain seq x y z
N ILE A 1 -3.93 -17.46 16.90
CA ILE A 1 -4.96 -16.52 17.36
C ILE A 1 -6.15 -17.32 17.88
N PRO A 2 -6.63 -17.06 19.09
CA PRO A 2 -7.85 -17.68 19.57
C PRO A 2 -9.01 -17.46 18.62
N GLN A 3 -9.86 -18.45 18.47
CA GLN A 3 -10.96 -18.41 17.49
C GLN A 3 -11.90 -17.23 17.72
N GLU A 4 -12.13 -16.86 18.96
CA GLU A 4 -12.97 -15.73 19.36
C GLU A 4 -12.39 -14.38 18.90
N ASN A 5 -11.07 -14.29 18.72
CA ASN A 5 -10.39 -13.06 18.30
C ASN A 5 -10.20 -12.98 16.77
N ARG A 6 -10.40 -14.08 16.06
CA ARG A 6 -10.21 -14.11 14.60
C ARG A 6 -11.14 -13.15 13.88
N ARG A 7 -12.40 -13.12 14.29
CA ARG A 7 -13.40 -12.25 13.68
C ARG A 7 -13.02 -10.78 13.84
N GLU A 8 -12.67 -10.37 15.06
CA GLU A 8 -12.25 -9.00 15.33
C GLU A 8 -10.97 -8.65 14.56
N PHE A 9 -10.02 -9.58 14.51
CA PHE A 9 -8.78 -9.40 13.73
C PHE A 9 -9.11 -9.12 12.26
N PHE A 10 -9.93 -9.94 11.63
CA PHE A 10 -10.24 -9.78 10.20
C PHE A 10 -11.05 -8.52 9.93
N GLU A 11 -11.96 -8.15 10.83
CA GLU A 11 -12.71 -6.88 10.71
C GLU A 11 -11.75 -5.69 10.73
N LEU A 12 -10.80 -5.67 11.65
CA LEU A 12 -9.81 -4.60 11.75
C LEU A 12 -8.87 -4.60 10.54
N TYR A 13 -8.40 -5.77 10.16
CA TYR A 13 -7.47 -5.91 9.04
C TYR A 13 -8.11 -5.47 7.72
N ASP A 14 -9.33 -5.91 7.47
CA ASP A 14 -10.06 -5.52 6.26
C ASP A 14 -10.36 -4.02 6.23
N ALA A 15 -10.72 -3.44 7.37
CA ALA A 15 -10.93 -2.00 7.46
C ALA A 15 -9.66 -1.22 7.16
N MET A 16 -8.53 -1.68 7.68
CA MET A 16 -7.21 -1.09 7.40
C MET A 16 -6.87 -1.17 5.91
N GLU A 17 -7.01 -2.36 5.33
CA GLU A 17 -6.71 -2.58 3.91
C GLU A 17 -7.58 -1.69 3.03
N ASN A 18 -8.85 -1.51 3.38
CA ASN A 18 -9.74 -0.64 2.63
C ASN A 18 -9.30 0.83 2.69
N GLU A 19 -8.92 1.34 3.86
CA GLU A 19 -8.40 2.71 3.98
C GLU A 19 -7.10 2.90 3.21
N LEU A 20 -6.20 1.92 3.30
CA LEU A 20 -4.93 1.95 2.56
C LEU A 20 -5.15 1.89 1.05
N MET A 21 -6.12 1.12 0.60
CA MET A 21 -6.46 1.02 -0.82
C MET A 21 -7.00 2.33 -1.38
N VAL A 22 -7.87 3.01 -0.65
CA VAL A 22 -8.39 4.32 -1.04
C VAL A 22 -7.24 5.32 -1.16
N LEU A 23 -6.36 5.35 -0.17
CA LEU A 23 -5.20 6.23 -0.16
C LEU A 23 -4.26 5.94 -1.33
N ASP A 24 -3.99 4.68 -1.60
CA ASP A 24 -3.14 4.25 -2.70
C ASP A 24 -3.73 4.65 -4.06
N THR A 25 -5.03 4.49 -4.22
CA THR A 25 -5.75 4.91 -5.42
C THR A 25 -5.61 6.42 -5.67
N GLU A 26 -5.76 7.22 -4.62
CA GLU A 26 -5.58 8.68 -4.69
C GLU A 26 -4.15 9.04 -5.10
N THR A 27 -3.17 8.37 -4.49
CA THR A 27 -1.75 8.60 -4.79
C THR A 27 -1.42 8.27 -6.23
N ARG A 28 -1.89 7.14 -6.71
CA ARG A 28 -1.68 6.73 -8.11
C ARG A 28 -2.33 7.70 -9.10
N GLN A 29 -3.48 8.26 -8.74
CA GLN A 29 -4.13 9.25 -9.58
C GLN A 29 -3.30 10.54 -9.67
N LEU A 30 -2.77 11.02 -8.56
CA LEU A 30 -1.85 12.16 -8.54
C LEU A 30 -0.64 11.91 -9.44
N GLU A 31 -0.04 10.72 -9.32
CA GLU A 31 1.12 10.35 -10.12
C GLU A 31 0.80 10.29 -11.61
N ARG A 32 -0.34 9.70 -11.98
CA ARG A 32 -0.77 9.62 -13.38
C ARG A 32 -1.01 11.01 -13.98
N ASP A 33 -1.69 11.87 -13.23
CA ASP A 33 -1.99 13.23 -13.67
C ASP A 33 -0.71 14.01 -13.96
N MET A 34 0.29 13.86 -13.07
CA MET A 34 1.58 14.54 -13.25
C MET A 34 2.37 14.00 -14.45
N ARG A 35 2.32 12.70 -14.69
CA ARG A 35 3.01 12.11 -15.85
C ARG A 35 2.36 12.52 -17.17
N ARG A 36 1.06 12.74 -17.18
CA ARG A 36 0.31 13.15 -18.38
C ARG A 36 0.46 14.62 -18.71
N ASP A 37 0.67 15.45 -17.71
CA ASP A 37 0.81 16.88 -17.87
C ASP A 37 2.25 17.23 -18.23
N THR A 38 2.56 17.19 -19.52
CA THR A 38 3.89 17.50 -20.03
C THR A 38 4.21 19.00 -20.00
N THR A 39 3.22 19.83 -19.70
CA THR A 39 3.38 21.30 -19.65
C THR A 39 3.54 21.83 -18.24
N ALA A 40 3.46 20.95 -17.23
CA ALA A 40 3.58 21.35 -15.83
C ALA A 40 4.98 21.94 -15.55
N GLY A 41 5.01 23.10 -14.91
CA GLY A 41 6.25 23.74 -14.48
C GLY A 41 6.79 23.12 -13.20
N ASP A 42 8.02 23.49 -12.85
CA ASP A 42 8.72 22.94 -11.67
C ASP A 42 7.95 23.16 -10.37
N MET A 43 7.32 24.30 -10.18
CA MET A 43 6.54 24.57 -8.97
C MET A 43 5.34 23.63 -8.85
N GLN A 44 4.67 23.36 -9.96
CA GLN A 44 3.55 22.42 -9.98
C GLN A 44 4.01 21.00 -9.69
N LEU A 45 5.15 20.59 -10.25
CA LEU A 45 5.74 19.27 -10.01
C LEU A 45 6.17 19.13 -8.56
N GLU A 46 6.82 20.13 -7.97
CA GLU A 46 7.20 20.12 -6.56
C GLU A 46 5.98 20.00 -5.64
N SER A 47 4.92 20.77 -5.94
CA SER A 47 3.67 20.71 -5.17
C SER A 47 3.04 19.32 -5.22
N ALA A 48 3.01 18.72 -6.40
CA ALA A 48 2.48 17.36 -6.58
C ALA A 48 3.33 16.32 -5.86
N LEU A 49 4.65 16.43 -5.93
CA LEU A 49 5.56 15.54 -5.20
C LEU A 49 5.37 15.65 -3.70
N THR A 50 5.21 16.86 -3.19
CA THR A 50 4.92 17.08 -1.76
C THR A 50 3.61 16.39 -1.36
N ALA A 51 2.58 16.50 -2.20
CA ALA A 51 1.31 15.82 -1.95
C ALA A 51 1.47 14.29 -1.95
N ILE A 52 2.25 13.74 -2.86
CA ILE A 52 2.54 12.30 -2.93
C ILE A 52 3.26 11.83 -1.67
N TYR A 53 4.29 12.56 -1.23
CA TYR A 53 5.02 12.22 0.00
C TYR A 53 4.15 12.39 1.24
N SER A 54 3.24 13.37 1.26
CA SER A 54 2.23 13.50 2.32
C SER A 54 1.34 12.27 2.42
N GLN A 55 1.00 11.66 1.29
CA GLN A 55 0.22 10.41 1.29
C GLN A 55 0.96 9.28 1.98
N LYS A 56 2.29 9.22 1.86
CA LYS A 56 3.10 8.24 2.58
C LYS A 56 3.05 8.43 4.09
N LEU A 57 3.04 9.67 4.56
CA LEU A 57 2.85 9.95 5.97
C LEU A 57 1.48 9.49 6.47
N LYS A 58 0.44 9.73 5.68
CA LYS A 58 -0.93 9.29 6.00
C LYS A 58 -1.01 7.76 6.05
N GLU A 59 -0.33 7.07 5.14
CA GLU A 59 -0.24 5.62 5.15
C GLU A 59 0.33 5.11 6.48
N GLY A 60 1.44 5.70 6.94
CA GLY A 60 2.03 5.37 8.22
C GLY A 60 1.12 5.64 9.40
N GLU A 61 0.38 6.75 9.36
CA GLU A 61 -0.60 7.09 10.41
C GLU A 61 -1.74 6.08 10.47
N ILE A 62 -2.27 5.66 9.33
CA ILE A 62 -3.31 4.64 9.26
C ILE A 62 -2.79 3.33 9.84
N GLU A 63 -1.62 2.87 9.41
CA GLU A 63 -1.02 1.65 9.92
C GLU A 63 -0.79 1.69 11.44
N MET A 64 -0.30 2.82 11.95
CA MET A 64 -0.07 3.00 13.39
C MET A 64 -1.38 2.93 14.17
N ARG A 65 -2.44 3.56 13.66
CA ARG A 65 -3.74 3.56 14.31
C ARG A 65 -4.30 2.14 14.41
N TYR A 66 -4.24 1.38 13.32
CA TYR A 66 -4.71 0.00 13.32
C TYR A 66 -3.80 -0.94 14.12
N ALA A 67 -2.49 -0.68 14.14
CA ALA A 67 -1.58 -1.45 14.99
C ALA A 67 -1.98 -1.34 16.47
N ARG A 68 -2.39 -0.15 16.91
CA ARG A 68 -2.89 0.05 18.28
C ARG A 68 -4.15 -0.76 18.56
N GLU A 69 -5.07 -0.80 17.60
CA GLU A 69 -6.28 -1.59 17.71
C GLU A 69 -5.99 -3.09 17.69
N LEU A 70 -5.09 -3.53 16.83
CA LEU A 70 -4.70 -4.93 16.69
C LEU A 70 -4.00 -5.47 17.95
N LYS A 71 -3.40 -4.62 18.75
CA LYS A 71 -2.80 -5.04 20.04
C LYS A 71 -3.80 -5.68 21.00
N ARG A 72 -5.08 -5.44 20.81
CA ARG A 72 -6.12 -6.07 21.62
C ARG A 72 -6.31 -7.55 21.29
N VAL A 73 -6.03 -7.93 20.04
CA VAL A 73 -6.29 -9.29 19.54
C VAL A 73 -5.03 -10.05 19.19
N LEU A 74 -3.89 -9.36 19.08
CA LEU A 74 -2.60 -9.95 18.76
C LEU A 74 -1.55 -9.56 19.79
N THR A 75 -0.66 -10.51 20.08
CA THR A 75 0.53 -10.22 20.87
C THR A 75 1.53 -9.40 20.05
N PRO A 76 2.49 -8.70 20.69
CA PRO A 76 3.54 -8.01 19.93
C PRO A 76 4.29 -8.92 18.96
N ARG A 77 4.55 -10.17 19.35
CA ARG A 77 5.21 -11.13 18.47
C ARG A 77 4.37 -11.48 17.25
N GLN A 78 3.07 -11.67 17.46
CA GLN A 78 2.15 -11.93 16.35
C GLN A 78 2.05 -10.73 15.40
N LEU A 79 2.05 -9.51 15.93
CA LEU A 79 2.09 -8.30 15.11
C LEU A 79 3.36 -8.23 14.27
N LEU A 80 4.51 -8.57 14.86
CA LEU A 80 5.77 -8.61 14.12
C LEU A 80 5.72 -9.67 13.02
N GLN A 81 5.17 -10.83 13.31
CA GLN A 81 4.99 -11.90 12.31
C GLN A 81 4.09 -11.46 11.17
N LEU A 82 3.03 -10.71 11.50
CA LEU A 82 2.13 -10.14 10.49
C LEU A 82 2.88 -9.17 9.57
N LYS A 83 3.69 -8.29 10.12
CA LYS A 83 4.51 -7.35 9.35
C LYS A 83 5.49 -8.09 8.43
N ASP A 84 6.10 -9.14 8.93
CA ASP A 84 7.02 -9.96 8.14
C ASP A 84 6.30 -10.68 6.99
N ALA A 85 5.11 -11.20 7.25
CA ALA A 85 4.27 -11.86 6.24
C ALA A 85 3.84 -10.87 5.16
N GLU A 86 3.41 -9.67 5.54
CA GLU A 86 3.04 -8.62 4.59
C GLU A 86 4.21 -8.23 3.70
N ARG A 87 5.39 -8.10 4.28
CA ARG A 87 6.61 -7.76 3.53
C ARG A 87 6.97 -8.83 2.51
N ARG A 88 6.87 -10.11 2.89
CA ARG A 88 7.12 -11.23 1.98
C ARG A 88 6.09 -11.30 0.86
N PHE A 89 4.83 -11.09 1.20
CA PHE A 89 3.73 -11.07 0.22
C PHE A 89 3.95 -9.96 -0.81
N ASN A 90 4.27 -8.78 -0.37
CA ASN A 90 4.52 -7.63 -1.25
C ASN A 90 5.69 -7.88 -2.18
N ARG A 91 6.77 -8.51 -1.70
CA ARG A 91 7.91 -8.87 -2.55
C ARG A 91 7.52 -9.88 -3.62
N THR A 92 6.74 -10.90 -3.22
CA THR A 92 6.27 -11.93 -4.14
C THR A 92 5.39 -11.33 -5.23
N LEU A 93 4.46 -10.46 -4.84
CA LEU A 93 3.57 -9.76 -5.76
C LEU A 93 4.35 -8.89 -6.74
N MET A 94 5.37 -8.18 -6.25
CA MET A 94 6.21 -7.35 -7.09
C MET A 94 7.05 -8.18 -8.08
N ARG A 95 7.51 -9.36 -7.68
CA ARG A 95 8.22 -10.29 -8.58
C ARG A 95 7.31 -10.79 -9.68
N GLN A 96 6.11 -11.20 -9.33
CA GLN A 96 5.11 -11.66 -10.30
C GLN A 96 4.78 -10.55 -11.29
N HIS A 97 4.60 -9.34 -10.80
CA HIS A 97 4.33 -8.20 -11.65
C HIS A 97 5.48 -7.92 -12.63
N ARG A 98 6.72 -8.00 -12.17
CA ARG A 98 7.89 -7.86 -13.04
C ARG A 98 7.96 -8.96 -14.10
N ARG A 99 7.67 -10.20 -13.73
CA ARG A 99 7.64 -11.33 -14.67
C ARG A 99 6.59 -11.12 -15.76
N MET A 100 5.41 -10.70 -15.39
CA MET A 100 4.32 -10.42 -16.32
C MET A 100 4.71 -9.28 -17.27
N ARG A 101 5.34 -8.24 -16.74
CA ARG A 101 5.82 -7.11 -17.52
C ARG A 101 6.89 -7.54 -18.52
N SER A 102 7.86 -8.34 -18.09
CA SER A 102 8.92 -8.88 -18.95
C SER A 102 8.35 -9.78 -20.03
N ALA A 103 7.40 -10.64 -19.70
CA ALA A 103 6.72 -11.51 -20.68
C ALA A 103 6.01 -10.68 -21.75
N ASN A 104 5.29 -9.64 -21.35
CA ASN A 104 4.61 -8.74 -22.29
C ASN A 104 5.60 -8.01 -23.20
N ASN A 105 6.70 -7.54 -22.65
CA ASN A 105 7.73 -6.81 -23.41
C ASN A 105 8.51 -7.72 -24.36
N SER A 106 8.65 -8.99 -24.03
CA SER A 106 9.37 -9.96 -24.86
C SER A 106 8.48 -10.66 -25.89
N SER A 107 7.18 -10.46 -25.82
CA SER A 107 6.24 -11.02 -26.80
C SER A 107 6.49 -10.40 -28.18
N PRO A 108 6.55 -11.21 -29.25
CA PRO A 108 6.75 -10.66 -30.59
C PRO A 108 5.55 -9.80 -30.97
N ARG A 109 5.83 -8.60 -31.40
CA ARG A 109 4.82 -7.69 -31.94
C ARG A 109 4.69 -7.90 -33.43
N ARG A 110 3.49 -7.97 -33.88
CA ARG A 110 3.20 -8.05 -35.30
C ARG A 110 2.71 -6.71 -35.81
#